data_15cb8f098541802d5b4cabc144278383
#
_entry.id   15cb8f098541802d5b4cabc144278383
#
_cell.length_a   1.000
_cell.length_b   1.000
_cell.length_c   1.000
_cell.angle_alpha   90.00
_cell.angle_beta   90.00
_cell.angle_gamma   90.00
#
_symmetry.space_group_name_H-M   'P 1'
#
loop_
_entity.id
_entity.type
_entity.pdbx_description
1 polymer ?
#
loop_
_entity_poly.entity_id
_entity_poly.type
_entity_poly.pdbx_seq_one_letter_code
_entity_poly.pdbx_strand_id
1 'polypeptide(L)'
;VAEYDLGQGRSQIQRLDKQRTIRVMANVDQQVLEPRSAVRKIRRDYLPEMLSRYPGVNMELDGSSQEEEEVLGLLMLVAFLVLGSLYALLAIPLRSYFQPLIIMSVIPFGLIGAIVGHAVLDTTISMVSIIGCISLAGVVVNDSLIMVDFVNRKTREGLDYSLASIEAGAERFRAIVLTSLTTFFGLLPIMFESSTQAQMILPMAVSLGFGILFSTVITLVLV
;
A
#
# COMPACT_ATOMS: atom_id res chain seq x y z
N VAL A 1 4.20 -10.05 59.44
CA VAL A 1 2.89 -10.44 58.89
C VAL A 1 2.28 -9.15 58.36
N ALA A 2 2.09 -9.03 57.06
CA ALA A 2 1.46 -7.87 56.46
C ALA A 2 -0.05 -8.11 56.39
N GLU A 3 -0.83 -7.18 56.91
CA GLU A 3 -2.28 -7.19 56.86
C GLU A 3 -2.68 -6.43 55.57
N TYR A 4 -3.43 -7.07 54.68
CA TYR A 4 -3.90 -6.47 53.43
C TYR A 4 -5.31 -5.94 53.65
N ASP A 5 -5.47 -4.64 53.49
CA ASP A 5 -6.77 -3.98 53.49
C ASP A 5 -7.22 -3.80 52.05
N LEU A 6 -8.35 -4.43 51.64
CA LEU A 6 -8.93 -4.32 50.32
C LEU A 6 -9.76 -3.03 50.26
N GLY A 7 -9.15 -1.96 49.78
CA GLY A 7 -9.82 -0.70 49.53
C GLY A 7 -10.04 -0.47 48.03
N GLN A 8 -11.05 0.32 47.69
CA GLN A 8 -11.21 0.82 46.30
C GLN A 8 -10.05 1.77 45.97
N GLY A 9 -9.20 1.36 45.06
CA GLY A 9 -8.14 2.22 44.54
C GLY A 9 -8.73 3.48 43.89
N ARG A 10 -8.02 4.60 43.99
CA ARG A 10 -8.43 5.86 43.36
C ARG A 10 -8.50 5.63 41.83
N SER A 11 -9.65 5.93 41.24
CA SER A 11 -9.81 5.86 39.76
C SER A 11 -8.79 6.80 39.11
N GLN A 12 -8.08 6.29 38.13
CA GLN A 12 -7.10 7.08 37.36
C GLN A 12 -7.87 8.14 36.57
N ILE A 13 -7.62 9.41 36.87
CA ILE A 13 -8.20 10.52 36.10
C ILE A 13 -7.31 10.77 34.91
N GLN A 14 -7.76 10.37 33.72
CA GLN A 14 -7.09 10.69 32.47
C GLN A 14 -7.52 12.09 32.01
N ARG A 15 -6.55 12.85 31.49
CA ARG A 15 -6.77 14.16 30.88
C ARG A 15 -6.07 14.22 29.55
N LEU A 16 -6.81 14.60 28.54
CA LEU A 16 -6.31 14.93 27.20
C LEU A 16 -6.54 16.44 27.01
N ASP A 17 -5.55 17.16 26.57
CA ASP A 17 -5.60 18.63 26.36
C ASP A 17 -6.18 19.42 27.55
N LYS A 18 -5.77 19.03 28.76
CA LYS A 18 -6.23 19.62 30.06
C LYS A 18 -7.71 19.35 30.39
N GLN A 19 -8.45 18.64 29.55
CA GLN A 19 -9.84 18.23 29.80
C GLN A 19 -9.90 16.82 30.38
N ARG A 20 -10.86 16.57 31.25
CA ARG A 20 -11.09 15.23 31.81
C ARG A 20 -11.69 14.34 30.76
N THR A 21 -11.05 13.20 30.47
CA THR A 21 -11.49 12.25 29.47
C THR A 21 -11.87 10.91 30.08
N ILE A 22 -12.88 10.28 29.52
CA ILE A 22 -13.26 8.91 29.80
C ILE A 22 -13.05 8.12 28.52
N ARG A 23 -12.15 7.14 28.57
CA ARG A 23 -11.89 6.26 27.42
C ARG A 23 -12.83 5.06 27.47
N VAL A 24 -13.66 4.90 26.47
CA VAL A 24 -14.49 3.70 26.27
C VAL A 24 -13.79 2.83 25.23
N MET A 25 -13.40 1.63 25.63
CA MET A 25 -12.75 0.65 24.75
C MET A 25 -13.71 -0.51 24.49
N ALA A 26 -13.80 -0.94 23.26
CA ALA A 26 -14.57 -2.12 22.86
C ALA A 26 -13.80 -2.91 21.81
N ASN A 27 -13.83 -4.23 21.92
CA ASN A 27 -13.32 -5.12 20.89
C ASN A 27 -14.47 -5.57 20.00
N VAL A 28 -14.21 -5.60 18.69
CA VAL A 28 -15.17 -6.06 17.69
C VAL A 28 -14.72 -7.42 17.19
N ASP A 29 -15.65 -8.37 17.09
CA ASP A 29 -15.38 -9.63 16.41
C ASP A 29 -15.24 -9.35 14.91
N GLN A 30 -14.02 -9.47 14.41
CA GLN A 30 -13.68 -9.19 13.02
C GLN A 30 -14.32 -10.15 12.02
N GLN A 31 -14.78 -11.33 12.48
CA GLN A 31 -15.52 -12.27 11.62
C GLN A 31 -16.97 -11.82 11.37
N VAL A 32 -17.52 -10.98 12.26
CA VAL A 32 -18.90 -10.51 12.17
C VAL A 32 -19.01 -9.10 11.64
N LEU A 33 -18.10 -8.20 12.06
CA LEU A 33 -18.16 -6.79 11.71
C LEU A 33 -16.76 -6.19 11.64
N GLU A 34 -16.47 -5.49 10.56
CA GLU A 34 -15.24 -4.71 10.44
C GLU A 34 -15.21 -3.56 11.45
N PRO A 35 -14.10 -3.36 12.21
CA PRO A 35 -14.00 -2.32 13.23
C PRO A 35 -14.34 -0.91 12.71
N ARG A 36 -13.88 -0.57 11.51
CA ARG A 36 -14.16 0.73 10.87
C ARG A 36 -15.63 0.93 10.56
N SER A 37 -16.33 -0.13 10.16
CA SER A 37 -17.77 -0.05 9.89
C SER A 37 -18.58 0.10 11.18
N ALA A 38 -18.14 -0.53 12.29
CA ALA A 38 -18.71 -0.35 13.62
C ALA A 38 -18.58 1.11 14.09
N VAL A 39 -17.37 1.67 14.03
CA VAL A 39 -17.12 3.08 14.40
C VAL A 39 -17.94 4.04 13.54
N ARG A 40 -18.00 3.83 12.24
CA ARG A 40 -18.80 4.64 11.31
C ARG A 40 -20.29 4.61 11.64
N LYS A 41 -20.81 3.44 12.02
CA LYS A 41 -22.20 3.25 12.42
C LYS A 41 -22.50 3.95 13.74
N ILE A 42 -21.61 3.85 14.73
CA ILE A 42 -21.74 4.56 16.02
C ILE A 42 -21.75 6.09 15.78
N ARG A 43 -20.82 6.57 14.99
CA ARG A 43 -20.68 8.01 14.68
C ARG A 43 -21.90 8.57 13.96
N ARG A 44 -22.52 7.79 13.08
CA ARG A 44 -23.65 8.24 12.26
C ARG A 44 -24.99 8.11 12.99
N ASP A 45 -25.21 6.98 13.68
CA ASP A 45 -26.52 6.61 14.16
C ASP A 45 -26.71 6.96 15.66
N TYR A 46 -25.68 6.86 16.49
CA TYR A 46 -25.80 7.03 17.94
C TYR A 46 -25.21 8.34 18.47
N LEU A 47 -24.14 8.81 17.86
CA LEU A 47 -23.42 9.99 18.37
C LEU A 47 -24.25 11.28 18.36
N PRO A 48 -25.03 11.61 17.32
CA PRO A 48 -25.82 12.84 17.28
C PRO A 48 -26.87 12.87 18.39
N GLU A 49 -27.50 11.74 18.69
CA GLU A 49 -28.50 11.64 19.74
C GLU A 49 -27.87 11.79 21.13
N MET A 50 -26.71 11.15 21.36
CA MET A 50 -25.99 11.27 22.63
C MET A 50 -25.51 12.70 22.90
N LEU A 51 -24.90 13.35 21.91
CA LEU A 51 -24.42 14.73 22.06
C LEU A 51 -25.55 15.73 22.30
N SER A 52 -26.73 15.48 21.75
CA SER A 52 -27.91 16.33 22.01
C SER A 52 -28.39 16.24 23.47
N ARG A 53 -28.19 15.10 24.14
CA ARG A 53 -28.57 14.89 25.56
C ARG A 53 -27.55 15.46 26.54
N TYR A 54 -26.29 15.59 26.14
CA TYR A 54 -25.21 16.02 27.01
C TYR A 54 -24.45 17.21 26.42
N PRO A 55 -25.01 18.43 26.46
CA PRO A 55 -24.33 19.62 25.97
C PRO A 55 -23.07 19.88 26.79
N GLY A 56 -21.91 19.93 26.13
CA GLY A 56 -20.61 20.12 26.76
C GLY A 56 -19.72 18.87 26.81
N VAL A 57 -20.19 17.73 26.30
CA VAL A 57 -19.38 16.55 26.05
C VAL A 57 -18.95 16.55 24.59
N ASN A 58 -17.64 16.52 24.37
CA ASN A 58 -17.06 16.28 23.04
C ASN A 58 -16.62 14.82 22.98
N MET A 59 -16.88 14.16 21.87
CA MET A 59 -16.38 12.83 21.61
C MET A 59 -15.29 12.91 20.53
N GLU A 60 -14.11 12.47 20.90
CA GLU A 60 -13.01 12.24 19.97
C GLU A 60 -12.77 10.74 19.85
N LEU A 61 -12.54 10.29 18.64
CA LEU A 61 -12.08 8.92 18.41
C LEU A 61 -10.60 8.87 18.76
N ASP A 62 -10.28 8.22 19.87
CA ASP A 62 -8.92 8.00 20.31
C ASP A 62 -8.46 6.63 19.82
N GLY A 63 -7.22 6.54 19.34
CA GLY A 63 -6.61 5.29 18.91
C GLY A 63 -6.40 5.20 17.39
N SER A 64 -6.18 3.99 16.91
CA SER A 64 -5.73 3.66 15.54
C SER A 64 -6.53 4.29 14.41
N SER A 65 -7.79 4.65 14.61
CA SER A 65 -8.64 5.16 13.53
C SER A 65 -8.34 6.61 13.12
N GLN A 66 -7.96 7.47 14.05
CA GLN A 66 -7.57 8.86 13.74
C GLN A 66 -6.16 8.91 13.17
N GLU A 67 -5.23 8.19 13.81
CA GLU A 67 -3.87 8.02 13.31
C GLU A 67 -3.88 7.39 11.91
N GLU A 68 -4.80 6.44 11.66
CA GLU A 68 -4.98 5.83 10.35
C GLU A 68 -5.44 6.81 9.26
N GLU A 69 -6.37 7.72 9.54
CA GLU A 69 -6.83 8.73 8.56
C GLU A 69 -5.70 9.73 8.24
N GLU A 70 -4.96 10.18 9.24
CA GLU A 70 -3.80 11.07 9.05
C GLU A 70 -2.68 10.38 8.25
N VAL A 71 -2.35 9.14 8.60
CA VAL A 71 -1.33 8.35 7.90
C VAL A 71 -1.77 8.06 6.46
N LEU A 72 -3.04 7.76 6.21
CA LEU A 72 -3.56 7.61 4.83
C LEU A 72 -3.41 8.90 4.02
N GLY A 73 -3.71 10.05 4.61
CA GLY A 73 -3.48 11.35 3.96
C GLY A 73 -2.01 11.58 3.60
N LEU A 74 -1.11 11.26 4.53
CA LEU A 74 0.34 11.33 4.29
C LEU A 74 0.79 10.32 3.21
N LEU A 75 0.29 9.08 3.23
CA LEU A 75 0.62 8.07 2.22
C LEU A 75 0.16 8.48 0.82
N MET A 76 -1.00 9.12 0.69
CA MET A 76 -1.47 9.66 -0.60
C MET A 76 -0.58 10.79 -1.10
N LEU A 77 -0.14 11.69 -0.21
CA LEU A 77 0.82 12.73 -0.55
C LEU A 77 2.16 12.13 -1.00
N VAL A 78 2.67 11.15 -0.25
CA VAL A 78 3.92 10.44 -0.59
C VAL A 78 3.78 9.72 -1.93
N ALA A 79 2.66 9.03 -2.18
CA ALA A 79 2.39 8.39 -3.46
C ALA A 79 2.42 9.39 -4.63
N PHE A 80 1.79 10.55 -4.46
CA PHE A 80 1.81 11.62 -5.46
C PHE A 80 3.24 12.16 -5.71
N LEU A 81 4.02 12.40 -4.65
CA LEU A 81 5.40 12.85 -4.76
C LEU A 81 6.29 11.80 -5.41
N VAL A 82 6.11 10.52 -5.09
CA VAL A 82 6.84 9.40 -5.70
C VAL A 82 6.52 9.31 -7.19
N LEU A 83 5.25 9.35 -7.57
CA LEU A 83 4.85 9.32 -8.98
C LEU A 83 5.38 10.52 -9.76
N GLY A 84 5.32 11.71 -9.18
CA GLY A 84 5.90 12.93 -9.78
C GLY A 84 7.42 12.84 -9.94
N SER A 85 8.11 12.31 -8.94
CA SER A 85 9.56 12.08 -8.98
C SER A 85 9.95 11.03 -10.01
N LEU A 86 9.20 9.92 -10.09
CA LEU A 86 9.40 8.89 -11.12
C LEU A 86 9.20 9.46 -12.52
N TYR A 87 8.15 10.26 -12.73
CA TYR A 87 7.94 10.93 -14.01
C TYR A 87 9.13 11.82 -14.39
N ALA A 88 9.60 12.66 -13.48
CA ALA A 88 10.75 13.54 -13.72
C ALA A 88 12.03 12.75 -14.02
N LEU A 89 12.29 11.69 -13.23
CA LEU A 89 13.44 10.81 -13.43
C LEU A 89 13.42 10.08 -14.78
N LEU A 90 12.25 9.71 -15.27
CA LEU A 90 12.09 9.07 -16.58
C LEU A 90 12.22 10.06 -17.74
N ALA A 91 11.71 11.28 -17.60
CA ALA A 91 11.72 12.28 -18.65
C ALA A 91 13.14 12.68 -19.07
N ILE A 92 14.08 12.69 -18.14
CA ILE A 92 15.48 13.09 -18.38
C ILE A 92 16.20 12.11 -19.33
N PRO A 93 16.31 10.80 -19.03
CA PRO A 93 17.01 9.84 -19.89
C PRO A 93 16.28 9.59 -21.23
N LEU A 94 14.95 9.56 -21.21
CA LEU A 94 14.15 9.31 -22.39
C LEU A 94 14.09 10.53 -23.34
N ARG A 95 14.40 11.72 -22.85
CA ARG A 95 14.29 13.00 -23.61
C ARG A 95 12.92 13.17 -24.27
N SER A 96 11.88 12.70 -23.58
CA SER A 96 10.48 12.70 -24.06
C SER A 96 9.54 12.93 -22.89
N TYR A 97 8.47 13.66 -23.11
CA TYR A 97 7.41 13.85 -22.12
C TYR A 97 6.30 12.79 -22.20
N PHE A 98 6.17 12.11 -23.35
CA PHE A 98 5.14 11.09 -23.55
C PHE A 98 5.58 9.69 -23.15
N GLN A 99 6.82 9.31 -23.38
CA GLN A 99 7.32 7.99 -23.05
C GLN A 99 7.21 7.64 -21.53
N PRO A 100 7.50 8.58 -20.61
CA PRO A 100 7.25 8.33 -19.18
C PRO A 100 5.80 7.98 -18.86
N LEU A 101 4.83 8.60 -19.54
CA LEU A 101 3.41 8.29 -19.32
C LEU A 101 3.05 6.88 -19.76
N ILE A 102 3.62 6.43 -20.88
CA ILE A 102 3.45 5.05 -21.37
C ILE A 102 4.01 4.07 -20.34
N ILE A 103 5.23 4.30 -19.86
CA ILE A 103 5.86 3.46 -18.83
C ILE A 103 5.01 3.42 -17.57
N MET A 104 4.57 4.57 -17.09
CA MET A 104 3.75 4.68 -15.86
C MET A 104 2.35 4.08 -16.03
N SER A 105 1.84 3.92 -17.25
CA SER A 105 0.54 3.29 -17.51
C SER A 105 0.49 1.81 -17.11
N VAL A 106 1.64 1.18 -16.86
CA VAL A 106 1.71 -0.19 -16.36
C VAL A 106 1.43 -0.27 -14.83
N ILE A 107 1.64 0.82 -14.08
CA ILE A 107 1.44 0.85 -12.62
C ILE A 107 0.03 0.42 -12.20
N PRO A 108 -1.07 0.91 -12.80
CA PRO A 108 -2.43 0.46 -12.46
C PRO A 108 -2.64 -1.04 -12.60
N PHE A 109 -1.99 -1.68 -13.56
CA PHE A 109 -2.09 -3.14 -13.72
C PHE A 109 -1.36 -3.88 -12.60
N GLY A 110 -0.25 -3.33 -12.12
CA GLY A 110 0.42 -3.86 -10.92
C GLY A 110 -0.48 -3.79 -9.67
N LEU A 111 -1.29 -2.72 -9.53
CA LEU A 111 -2.27 -2.62 -8.45
C LEU A 111 -3.35 -3.69 -8.55
N ILE A 112 -3.80 -4.03 -9.75
CA ILE A 112 -4.73 -5.16 -9.96
C ILE A 112 -4.10 -6.46 -9.47
N GLY A 113 -2.82 -6.70 -9.82
CA GLY A 113 -2.06 -7.85 -9.34
C GLY A 113 -1.97 -7.90 -7.81
N ALA A 114 -1.74 -6.76 -7.16
CA ALA A 114 -1.73 -6.67 -5.70
C ALA A 114 -3.09 -7.05 -5.09
N ILE A 115 -4.21 -6.55 -5.64
CA ILE A 115 -5.57 -6.90 -5.18
C ILE A 115 -5.83 -8.40 -5.35
N VAL A 116 -5.47 -8.97 -6.50
CA VAL A 116 -5.59 -10.41 -6.76
C VAL A 116 -4.77 -11.22 -5.76
N GLY A 117 -3.55 -10.79 -5.44
CA GLY A 117 -2.71 -11.44 -4.44
C GLY A 117 -3.34 -11.48 -3.06
N HIS A 118 -3.94 -10.37 -2.62
CA HIS A 118 -4.67 -10.31 -1.35
C HIS A 118 -5.88 -11.25 -1.34
N ALA A 119 -6.61 -11.32 -2.45
CA ALA A 119 -7.75 -12.23 -2.58
C ALA A 119 -7.34 -13.72 -2.58
N VAL A 120 -6.19 -14.06 -3.20
CA VAL A 120 -5.68 -15.44 -3.25
C VAL A 120 -5.18 -15.93 -1.89
N LEU A 121 -4.51 -15.04 -1.13
CA LEU A 121 -3.96 -15.37 0.19
C LEU A 121 -4.90 -15.05 1.36
N ASP A 122 -6.14 -14.63 1.06
CA ASP A 122 -7.15 -14.23 2.05
C ASP A 122 -6.60 -13.22 3.09
N THR A 123 -5.84 -12.25 2.61
CA THR A 123 -5.22 -11.22 3.43
C THR A 123 -5.93 -9.88 3.28
N THR A 124 -6.10 -9.16 4.39
CA THR A 124 -6.75 -7.85 4.36
C THR A 124 -5.83 -6.78 3.79
N ILE A 125 -6.40 -5.90 2.97
CA ILE A 125 -5.68 -4.71 2.48
C ILE A 125 -5.54 -3.73 3.65
N SER A 126 -4.30 -3.42 4.00
CA SER A 126 -3.92 -2.52 5.09
C SER A 126 -3.12 -1.32 4.59
N MET A 127 -2.79 -0.38 5.47
CA MET A 127 -1.86 0.72 5.13
C MET A 127 -0.50 0.21 4.65
N VAL A 128 -0.05 -0.90 5.22
CA VAL A 128 1.21 -1.54 4.84
C VAL A 128 1.13 -2.10 3.41
N SER A 129 -0.06 -2.55 2.95
CA SER A 129 -0.29 -2.91 1.55
C SER A 129 -0.10 -1.72 0.62
N ILE A 130 -0.54 -0.52 1.02
CA ILE A 130 -0.39 0.71 0.22
C ILE A 130 1.10 1.05 0.08
N ILE A 131 1.90 0.90 1.13
CA ILE A 131 3.37 1.07 1.05
C ILE A 131 3.96 0.07 0.04
N GLY A 132 3.50 -1.18 0.04
CA GLY A 132 3.86 -2.17 -0.96
C GLY A 132 3.51 -1.74 -2.37
N CYS A 133 2.33 -1.17 -2.59
CA CYS A 133 1.91 -0.64 -3.89
C CYS A 133 2.75 0.56 -4.35
N ILE A 134 3.14 1.45 -3.44
CA ILE A 134 4.04 2.58 -3.76
C ILE A 134 5.42 2.05 -4.17
N SER A 135 5.95 1.07 -3.44
CA SER A 135 7.23 0.41 -3.76
C SER A 135 7.17 -0.32 -5.10
N LEU A 136 6.05 -0.99 -5.39
CA LEU A 136 5.78 -1.66 -6.66
C LEU A 136 5.92 -0.70 -7.85
N ALA A 137 5.41 0.52 -7.74
CA ALA A 137 5.50 1.51 -8.81
C ALA A 137 6.96 1.76 -9.23
N GLY A 138 7.89 1.86 -8.27
CA GLY A 138 9.31 2.04 -8.55
C GLY A 138 9.95 0.85 -9.27
N VAL A 139 9.59 -0.38 -8.88
CA VAL A 139 10.12 -1.61 -9.51
C VAL A 139 9.62 -1.76 -10.93
N VAL A 140 8.31 -1.60 -11.14
CA VAL A 140 7.66 -1.74 -12.47
C VAL A 140 8.20 -0.73 -13.46
N VAL A 141 8.37 0.52 -13.01
CA VAL A 141 8.90 1.60 -13.84
C VAL A 141 10.34 1.32 -14.28
N ASN A 142 11.17 0.73 -13.40
CA ASN A 142 12.54 0.39 -13.73
C ASN A 142 12.63 -0.65 -14.87
N ASP A 143 11.83 -1.72 -14.80
CA ASP A 143 11.82 -2.76 -15.83
C ASP A 143 11.32 -2.22 -17.17
N SER A 144 10.27 -1.41 -17.15
CA SER A 144 9.71 -0.77 -18.34
C SER A 144 10.67 0.27 -18.96
N LEU A 145 11.41 1.02 -18.12
CA LEU A 145 12.43 1.96 -18.59
C LEU A 145 13.49 1.27 -19.42
N ILE A 146 14.03 0.14 -18.93
CA ILE A 146 15.08 -0.62 -19.62
C ILE A 146 14.60 -1.09 -20.99
N MET A 147 13.33 -1.48 -21.09
CA MET A 147 12.71 -1.90 -22.35
C MET A 147 12.63 -0.75 -23.35
N VAL A 148 12.03 0.37 -22.93
CA VAL A 148 11.84 1.55 -23.80
C VAL A 148 13.18 2.18 -24.20
N ASP A 149 14.15 2.24 -23.30
CA ASP A 149 15.50 2.75 -23.62
C ASP A 149 16.18 1.87 -24.68
N PHE A 150 16.02 0.55 -24.59
CA PHE A 150 16.56 -0.37 -25.59
C PHE A 150 15.94 -0.14 -26.96
N VAL A 151 14.61 -0.01 -27.05
CA VAL A 151 13.91 0.31 -28.31
C VAL A 151 14.40 1.63 -28.88
N ASN A 152 14.49 2.67 -28.06
CA ASN A 152 14.97 3.99 -28.48
C ASN A 152 16.40 3.93 -29.03
N ARG A 153 17.27 3.14 -28.43
CA ARG A 153 18.65 2.97 -28.90
C ARG A 153 18.70 2.27 -30.25
N LYS A 154 17.97 1.16 -30.41
CA LYS A 154 17.91 0.42 -31.69
C LYS A 154 17.31 1.26 -32.81
N THR A 155 16.30 2.05 -32.52
CA THR A 155 15.72 2.98 -33.52
C THR A 155 16.72 4.05 -33.93
N ARG A 156 17.55 4.56 -33.00
CA ARG A 156 18.64 5.49 -33.34
C ARG A 156 19.75 4.85 -34.19
N GLU A 157 19.96 3.54 -34.06
CA GLU A 157 20.88 2.75 -34.91
C GLU A 157 20.32 2.49 -36.29
N GLY A 158 19.08 2.91 -36.59
CA GLY A 158 18.44 2.84 -37.92
C GLY A 158 17.48 1.67 -38.10
N LEU A 159 17.16 0.92 -37.05
CA LEU A 159 16.11 -0.10 -37.11
C LEU A 159 14.73 0.55 -37.15
N ASP A 160 13.82 -0.07 -37.92
CA ASP A 160 12.41 0.29 -37.87
C ASP A 160 11.84 0.05 -36.47
N TYR A 161 10.92 0.91 -36.04
CA TYR A 161 10.38 0.88 -34.67
C TYR A 161 9.74 -0.48 -34.29
N SER A 162 9.02 -1.10 -35.25
CA SER A 162 8.38 -2.40 -35.02
C SER A 162 9.40 -3.53 -34.84
N LEU A 163 10.47 -3.52 -35.61
CA LEU A 163 11.56 -4.49 -35.50
C LEU A 163 12.37 -4.26 -34.20
N ALA A 164 12.64 -3.01 -33.88
CA ALA A 164 13.32 -2.66 -32.61
C ALA A 164 12.53 -3.12 -31.38
N SER A 165 11.20 -3.02 -31.41
CA SER A 165 10.33 -3.49 -30.31
C SER A 165 10.35 -5.01 -30.16
N ILE A 166 10.29 -5.76 -31.28
CA ILE A 166 10.37 -7.22 -31.26
C ILE A 166 11.74 -7.69 -30.74
N GLU A 167 12.82 -7.06 -31.23
CA GLU A 167 14.19 -7.37 -30.78
C GLU A 167 14.38 -7.05 -29.30
N ALA A 168 13.85 -5.91 -28.82
CA ALA A 168 13.86 -5.54 -27.43
C ALA A 168 13.13 -6.58 -26.55
N GLY A 169 11.94 -6.99 -26.97
CA GLY A 169 11.19 -8.05 -26.30
C GLY A 169 11.99 -9.35 -26.19
N ALA A 170 12.58 -9.82 -27.30
CA ALA A 170 13.35 -11.05 -27.33
C ALA A 170 14.61 -11.00 -26.45
N GLU A 171 15.40 -9.91 -26.53
CA GLU A 171 16.64 -9.79 -25.76
C GLU A 171 16.40 -9.54 -24.26
N ARG A 172 15.35 -8.78 -23.91
CA ARG A 172 15.07 -8.39 -22.52
C ARG A 172 14.14 -9.33 -21.79
N PHE A 173 13.38 -10.17 -22.49
CA PHE A 173 12.43 -11.11 -21.92
C PHE A 173 13.04 -11.91 -20.76
N ARG A 174 14.17 -12.56 -21.01
CA ARG A 174 14.82 -13.40 -20.00
C ARG A 174 15.24 -12.61 -18.76
N ALA A 175 15.78 -11.42 -18.93
CA ALA A 175 16.24 -10.59 -17.83
C ALA A 175 15.04 -10.12 -16.96
N ILE A 176 13.97 -9.61 -17.59
CA ILE A 176 12.78 -9.10 -16.90
C ILE A 176 12.06 -10.24 -16.18
N VAL A 177 11.83 -11.37 -16.83
CA VAL A 177 11.17 -12.53 -16.19
C VAL A 177 12.00 -13.06 -15.04
N LEU A 178 13.32 -13.16 -15.20
CA LEU A 178 14.20 -13.66 -14.14
C LEU A 178 14.19 -12.72 -12.92
N THR A 179 14.25 -11.39 -13.13
CA THR A 179 14.20 -10.39 -12.05
C THR A 179 12.88 -10.49 -11.30
N SER A 180 11.77 -10.55 -12.01
CA SER A 180 10.43 -10.63 -11.41
C SER A 180 10.23 -11.93 -10.62
N LEU A 181 10.65 -13.06 -11.18
CA LEU A 181 10.59 -14.35 -10.49
C LEU A 181 11.50 -14.39 -9.25
N THR A 182 12.74 -13.92 -9.36
CA THR A 182 13.64 -13.89 -8.20
C THR A 182 13.13 -13.00 -7.09
N THR A 183 12.54 -11.85 -7.43
CA THR A 183 11.92 -10.97 -6.44
C THR A 183 10.70 -11.62 -5.80
N PHE A 184 9.82 -12.24 -6.59
CA PHE A 184 8.66 -12.95 -6.06
C PHE A 184 9.06 -14.11 -5.14
N PHE A 185 9.96 -14.98 -5.58
CA PHE A 185 10.45 -16.10 -4.77
C PHE A 185 11.22 -15.63 -3.53
N GLY A 186 11.90 -14.48 -3.60
CA GLY A 186 12.53 -13.85 -2.45
C GLY A 186 11.56 -13.35 -1.39
N LEU A 187 10.33 -13.00 -1.79
CA LEU A 187 9.25 -12.57 -0.88
C LEU A 187 8.43 -13.74 -0.33
N LEU A 188 8.47 -14.93 -0.97
CA LEU A 188 7.70 -16.09 -0.54
C LEU A 188 7.91 -16.49 0.92
N PRO A 189 9.15 -16.52 1.47
CA PRO A 189 9.34 -16.87 2.87
C PRO A 189 8.54 -15.99 3.83
N ILE A 190 8.43 -14.70 3.54
CA ILE A 190 7.66 -13.74 4.36
C ILE A 190 6.15 -14.01 4.23
N MET A 191 5.68 -14.40 3.04
CA MET A 191 4.26 -14.69 2.79
C MET A 191 3.75 -15.93 3.51
N PHE A 192 4.64 -16.89 3.81
CA PHE A 192 4.30 -18.13 4.52
C PHE A 192 4.74 -18.13 5.99
N GLU A 193 5.36 -17.05 6.46
CA GLU A 193 5.80 -16.94 7.84
C GLU A 193 4.61 -16.64 8.77
N SER A 194 4.49 -17.39 9.85
CA SER A 194 3.38 -17.28 10.82
C SER A 194 3.72 -16.44 12.05
N SER A 195 4.95 -15.92 12.15
CA SER A 195 5.35 -15.09 13.28
C SER A 195 4.58 -13.76 13.31
N THR A 196 4.27 -13.25 14.50
CA THR A 196 3.52 -12.00 14.67
C THR A 196 4.20 -10.80 13.99
N GLN A 197 5.53 -10.80 13.95
CA GLN A 197 6.31 -9.75 13.30
C GLN A 197 6.19 -9.82 11.76
N ALA A 198 6.22 -11.02 11.18
CA ALA A 198 6.06 -11.21 9.75
C ALA A 198 4.64 -10.86 9.30
N GLN A 199 3.62 -11.14 10.10
CA GLN A 199 2.23 -10.81 9.80
C GLN A 199 2.01 -9.29 9.62
N MET A 200 2.80 -8.43 10.27
CA MET A 200 2.73 -6.98 10.06
C MET A 200 3.20 -6.56 8.67
N ILE A 201 4.21 -7.24 8.11
CA ILE A 201 4.80 -6.92 6.80
C ILE A 201 4.25 -7.78 5.66
N LEU A 202 3.54 -8.84 5.98
CA LEU A 202 2.93 -9.75 5.01
C LEU A 202 2.07 -9.04 3.96
N PRO A 203 1.17 -8.08 4.31
CA PRO A 203 0.37 -7.38 3.32
C PRO A 203 1.19 -6.58 2.30
N MET A 204 2.36 -6.04 2.72
CA MET A 204 3.30 -5.37 1.83
C MET A 204 3.94 -6.36 0.86
N ALA A 205 4.42 -7.50 1.38
CA ALA A 205 5.04 -8.54 0.56
C ALA A 205 4.07 -9.10 -0.49
N VAL A 206 2.80 -9.30 -0.11
CA VAL A 206 1.74 -9.74 -1.02
C VAL A 206 1.49 -8.71 -2.13
N SER A 207 1.30 -7.43 -1.77
CA SER A 207 1.12 -6.35 -2.74
C SER A 207 2.28 -6.27 -3.73
N LEU A 208 3.51 -6.29 -3.22
CA LEU A 208 4.70 -6.18 -4.04
C LEU A 208 4.89 -7.41 -4.92
N GLY A 209 4.81 -8.62 -4.35
CA GLY A 209 5.10 -9.87 -5.06
C GLY A 209 4.09 -10.16 -6.18
N PHE A 210 2.81 -10.18 -5.87
CA PHE A 210 1.77 -10.40 -6.90
C PHE A 210 1.67 -9.23 -7.87
N GLY A 211 1.88 -8.01 -7.38
CA GLY A 211 1.92 -6.82 -8.24
C GLY A 211 3.04 -6.88 -9.28
N ILE A 212 4.26 -7.31 -8.89
CA ILE A 212 5.38 -7.48 -9.82
C ILE A 212 5.06 -8.56 -10.86
N LEU A 213 4.58 -9.73 -10.46
CA LEU A 213 4.25 -10.79 -11.41
C LEU A 213 3.23 -10.32 -12.44
N PHE A 214 2.17 -9.68 -11.99
CA PHE A 214 1.10 -9.22 -12.88
C PHE A 214 1.57 -8.09 -13.81
N SER A 215 2.30 -7.12 -13.28
CA SER A 215 2.84 -6.02 -14.08
C SER A 215 3.88 -6.49 -15.09
N THR A 216 4.68 -7.52 -14.76
CA THR A 216 5.67 -8.07 -15.69
C THR A 216 4.99 -8.65 -16.93
N VAL A 217 3.90 -9.42 -16.76
CA VAL A 217 3.14 -9.94 -17.90
C VAL A 217 2.62 -8.80 -18.76
N ILE A 218 2.09 -7.76 -18.14
CA ILE A 218 1.56 -6.60 -18.87
C ILE A 218 2.68 -5.79 -19.55
N THR A 219 3.81 -5.58 -18.88
CA THR A 219 4.97 -4.88 -19.47
C THR A 219 5.45 -5.58 -20.74
N LEU A 220 5.54 -6.91 -20.72
CA LEU A 220 5.98 -7.69 -21.88
C LEU A 220 5.00 -7.67 -23.07
N VAL A 221 3.74 -7.33 -22.81
CA VAL A 221 2.69 -7.29 -23.85
C VAL A 221 2.42 -5.87 -24.33
N LEU A 222 2.49 -4.88 -23.45
CA LEU A 222 2.00 -3.52 -23.69
C LEU A 222 3.13 -2.54 -24.02
N VAL A 223 4.33 -2.72 -23.47
CA VAL A 223 5.51 -1.88 -23.66
C VAL A 223 6.42 -2.46 -24.74
#